data_5a8eea8d2c096d4bb84e4bf209e65c33
#
_entry.id   5a8eea8d2c096d4bb84e4bf209e65c33
#
_cell.length_a   1.000
_cell.length_b   1.000
_cell.length_c   1.000
_cell.angle_alpha   90.00
_cell.angle_beta   90.00
_cell.angle_gamma   90.00
#
_symmetry.space_group_name_H-M   'P 1'
#
loop_
_entity.id
_entity.type
_entity.pdbx_description
1 polymer ?
#
loop_
_entity_poly.entity_id
_entity_poly.type
_entity_poly.pdbx_seq_one_letter_code
_entity_poly.pdbx_strand_id
1 'polypeptide(L)'
;MQKWFKQSLGLVCLSSLFFIQQAAAEGRLTVYCTVQNALCEKVTTQFGEKYDVKTEFVHGGTETIFGKINAEKDNPQADFWYGGTIEPHFQAGELGLLEAYRSPKQAEILPQFKPLMAQKGDFTSVAYMLVLGFGVNTQKLAQLGLPAPQTWEDLLKPEYKGEIQLPDPRASGTTYTIMATLIQLWGEEKAFDYLKKLNENVSQYVKSNLVTANLSRGESAVSVGFVHAYATEKEKGAPVETVIPQGKTGYALGGASIIKGARNLDNAKLFMDFVLSKEVQEMPWREFGLYQIPTNANAESSPKSVDPKKLDFVEFDFVKFGSKDEGKRLINKWLADIKLSK
;
A
#
# COMPACT_ATOMS: atom_id res chain seq x y z
N MET A 1 -37.64 80.64 -37.88
CA MET A 1 -36.22 80.31 -37.86
C MET A 1 -36.05 79.16 -36.88
N GLN A 2 -36.12 77.92 -37.34
CA GLN A 2 -36.03 76.69 -36.50
C GLN A 2 -34.57 76.20 -36.46
N LYS A 3 -34.03 76.06 -35.26
CA LYS A 3 -32.72 75.41 -35.05
C LYS A 3 -32.94 73.91 -34.70
N TRP A 4 -32.40 73.06 -35.51
CA TRP A 4 -32.38 71.63 -35.32
C TRP A 4 -31.28 71.26 -34.35
N PHE A 5 -31.65 70.56 -33.28
CA PHE A 5 -30.76 69.89 -32.35
C PHE A 5 -30.60 68.43 -32.81
N LYS A 6 -29.38 68.02 -33.20
CA LYS A 6 -29.00 66.61 -33.40
C LYS A 6 -28.57 66.04 -32.08
N GLN A 7 -29.36 65.11 -31.56
CA GLN A 7 -28.94 64.24 -30.44
C GLN A 7 -28.12 63.06 -30.99
N SER A 8 -26.84 62.95 -30.54
CA SER A 8 -25.98 61.81 -30.79
C SER A 8 -26.22 60.78 -29.68
N LEU A 9 -26.78 59.64 -30.06
CA LEU A 9 -26.93 58.48 -29.16
C LEU A 9 -25.57 57.78 -29.08
N GLY A 10 -24.88 57.93 -27.94
CA GLY A 10 -23.68 57.17 -27.62
C GLY A 10 -24.04 55.76 -27.14
N LEU A 11 -23.67 54.76 -27.93
CA LEU A 11 -23.79 53.33 -27.58
C LEU A 11 -22.68 52.98 -26.57
N VAL A 12 -23.04 52.85 -25.29
CA VAL A 12 -22.12 52.33 -24.25
C VAL A 12 -22.18 50.84 -24.30
N CYS A 13 -21.18 50.19 -24.92
CA CYS A 13 -20.96 48.75 -24.79
C CYS A 13 -20.46 48.43 -23.40
N LEU A 14 -21.33 47.98 -22.51
CA LEU A 14 -20.92 47.31 -21.27
C LEU A 14 -20.36 45.92 -21.62
N SER A 15 -19.05 45.78 -21.70
CA SER A 15 -18.36 44.51 -21.70
C SER A 15 -18.43 43.91 -20.30
N SER A 16 -19.38 43.03 -20.06
CA SER A 16 -19.46 42.21 -18.88
C SER A 16 -18.30 41.24 -18.92
N LEU A 17 -17.23 41.52 -18.20
CA LEU A 17 -16.19 40.58 -17.84
C LEU A 17 -16.83 39.51 -16.92
N PHE A 18 -17.22 38.37 -17.50
CA PHE A 18 -17.49 37.18 -16.74
C PHE A 18 -16.17 36.72 -16.10
N PHE A 19 -15.92 37.13 -14.88
CA PHE A 19 -14.99 36.43 -14.01
C PHE A 19 -15.59 35.04 -13.81
N ILE A 20 -15.05 34.04 -14.49
CA ILE A 20 -15.22 32.65 -14.11
C ILE A 20 -14.47 32.54 -12.78
N GLN A 21 -15.19 32.78 -11.70
CA GLN A 21 -14.76 32.45 -10.36
C GLN A 21 -14.68 30.92 -10.36
N GLN A 22 -13.48 30.38 -10.56
CA GLN A 22 -13.20 29.00 -10.23
C GLN A 22 -13.59 28.87 -8.76
N ALA A 23 -14.73 28.22 -8.49
CA ALA A 23 -15.12 27.87 -7.14
C ALA A 23 -13.97 27.00 -6.59
N ALA A 24 -13.08 27.60 -5.82
CA ALA A 24 -12.19 26.88 -4.96
C ALA A 24 -13.10 25.97 -4.11
N ALA A 25 -12.93 24.70 -4.21
CA ALA A 25 -13.65 23.78 -3.36
C ALA A 25 -13.13 24.03 -1.94
N GLU A 26 -13.80 24.90 -1.18
CA GLU A 26 -13.72 24.94 0.27
C GLU A 26 -14.18 23.57 0.77
N GLY A 27 -13.34 22.55 0.62
CA GLY A 27 -13.68 21.18 0.88
C GLY A 27 -12.82 20.61 1.99
N ARG A 28 -13.30 19.52 2.53
CA ARG A 28 -12.52 18.66 3.44
C ARG A 28 -12.18 17.36 2.70
N LEU A 29 -11.17 16.66 3.22
CA LEU A 29 -10.87 15.29 2.83
C LEU A 29 -10.34 14.54 4.06
N THR A 30 -10.97 13.43 4.40
CA THR A 30 -10.49 12.53 5.45
C THR A 30 -9.95 11.25 4.80
N VAL A 31 -8.69 10.92 5.08
CA VAL A 31 -7.99 9.78 4.49
C VAL A 31 -7.72 8.71 5.56
N TYR A 32 -8.15 7.49 5.32
CA TYR A 32 -7.63 6.31 6.01
C TYR A 32 -6.34 5.89 5.33
N CYS A 33 -5.23 5.96 6.04
CA CYS A 33 -3.89 5.84 5.48
C CYS A 33 -3.13 4.67 6.10
N THR A 34 -2.56 3.83 5.25
CA THR A 34 -1.87 2.60 5.66
C THR A 34 -0.41 2.53 5.18
N VAL A 35 0.12 3.62 4.60
CA VAL A 35 1.56 3.79 4.39
C VAL A 35 2.23 4.34 5.67
N GLN A 36 3.53 4.60 5.66
CA GLN A 36 4.23 5.17 6.80
C GLN A 36 3.63 6.53 7.22
N ASN A 37 3.50 6.76 8.52
CA ASN A 37 2.80 7.92 9.08
C ASN A 37 3.30 9.27 8.51
N ALA A 38 4.62 9.46 8.43
CA ALA A 38 5.22 10.68 7.87
C ALA A 38 4.87 10.88 6.39
N LEU A 39 4.75 9.79 5.62
CA LEU A 39 4.31 9.87 4.23
C LEU A 39 2.82 10.19 4.13
N CYS A 40 1.97 9.63 5.01
CA CYS A 40 0.55 9.99 5.10
C CYS A 40 0.38 11.50 5.33
N GLU A 41 1.09 12.02 6.32
CA GLU A 41 1.08 13.45 6.65
C GLU A 41 1.50 14.32 5.46
N LYS A 42 2.63 13.98 4.83
CA LYS A 42 3.15 14.75 3.70
C LYS A 42 2.20 14.75 2.50
N VAL A 43 1.71 13.58 2.10
CA VAL A 43 0.82 13.45 0.93
C VAL A 43 -0.49 14.19 1.16
N THR A 44 -1.10 14.07 2.35
CA THR A 44 -2.34 14.80 2.66
C THR A 44 -2.11 16.30 2.75
N THR A 45 -1.04 16.76 3.42
CA THR A 45 -0.71 18.18 3.51
C THR A 45 -0.46 18.80 2.14
N GLN A 46 0.36 18.14 1.30
CA GLN A 46 0.68 18.64 -0.04
C GLN A 46 -0.57 18.69 -0.95
N PHE A 47 -1.47 17.71 -0.81
CA PHE A 47 -2.76 17.75 -1.49
C PHE A 47 -3.59 18.97 -1.02
N GLY A 48 -3.68 19.17 0.29
CA GLY A 48 -4.41 20.30 0.88
C GLY A 48 -3.89 21.64 0.39
N GLU A 49 -2.57 21.83 0.39
CA GLU A 49 -1.91 23.05 -0.10
C GLU A 49 -2.13 23.27 -1.61
N LYS A 50 -2.07 22.20 -2.41
CA LYS A 50 -2.20 22.28 -3.87
C LYS A 50 -3.63 22.59 -4.32
N TYR A 51 -4.64 22.09 -3.62
CA TYR A 51 -6.04 22.16 -4.04
C TYR A 51 -6.91 23.02 -3.14
N ASP A 52 -6.32 23.68 -2.13
CA ASP A 52 -7.04 24.46 -1.11
C ASP A 52 -8.13 23.64 -0.38
N VAL A 53 -7.73 22.44 0.07
CA VAL A 53 -8.60 21.47 0.76
C VAL A 53 -8.08 21.22 2.16
N LYS A 54 -8.94 21.33 3.18
CA LYS A 54 -8.59 20.92 4.54
C LYS A 54 -8.52 19.39 4.63
N THR A 55 -7.33 18.86 4.91
CA THR A 55 -7.09 17.43 4.98
C THR A 55 -6.91 16.93 6.41
N GLU A 56 -7.42 15.73 6.67
CA GLU A 56 -7.19 14.98 7.90
C GLU A 56 -6.89 13.52 7.53
N PHE A 57 -6.09 12.81 8.34
CA PHE A 57 -5.89 11.39 8.12
C PHE A 57 -5.92 10.59 9.43
N VAL A 58 -6.30 9.31 9.30
CA VAL A 58 -6.22 8.31 10.37
C VAL A 58 -5.30 7.20 9.89
N HIS A 59 -4.22 6.95 10.63
CA HIS A 59 -3.25 5.92 10.31
C HIS A 59 -3.59 4.58 10.96
N GLY A 60 -3.40 3.48 10.21
CA GLY A 60 -3.61 2.12 10.72
C GLY A 60 -3.03 1.05 9.82
N GLY A 61 -3.01 -0.19 10.28
CA GLY A 61 -2.69 -1.35 9.44
C GLY A 61 -3.82 -1.68 8.47
N THR A 62 -3.50 -2.36 7.37
CA THR A 62 -4.45 -2.65 6.27
C THR A 62 -5.73 -3.32 6.76
N GLU A 63 -5.62 -4.41 7.51
CA GLU A 63 -6.77 -5.15 8.04
C GLU A 63 -7.57 -4.34 9.07
N THR A 64 -6.89 -3.53 9.88
CA THR A 64 -7.53 -2.64 10.85
C THR A 64 -8.38 -1.58 10.15
N ILE A 65 -7.85 -0.98 9.09
CA ILE A 65 -8.57 0.01 8.28
C ILE A 65 -9.72 -0.64 7.51
N PHE A 66 -9.51 -1.82 6.91
CA PHE A 66 -10.58 -2.56 6.26
C PHE A 66 -11.74 -2.86 7.23
N GLY A 67 -11.42 -3.37 8.43
CA GLY A 67 -12.41 -3.62 9.48
C GLY A 67 -13.17 -2.35 9.89
N LYS A 68 -12.46 -1.20 9.98
CA LYS A 68 -13.04 0.09 10.31
C LYS A 68 -14.00 0.58 9.21
N ILE A 69 -13.60 0.51 7.93
CA ILE A 69 -14.46 0.87 6.79
C ILE A 69 -15.74 0.01 6.80
N ASN A 70 -15.60 -1.31 7.03
CA ASN A 70 -16.75 -2.19 7.08
C ASN A 70 -17.69 -1.90 8.27
N ALA A 71 -17.16 -1.55 9.43
CA ALA A 71 -17.95 -1.17 10.61
C ALA A 71 -18.71 0.15 10.41
N GLU A 72 -18.17 1.05 9.60
CA GLU A 72 -18.70 2.39 9.32
C GLU A 72 -19.53 2.46 8.03
N LYS A 73 -19.83 1.34 7.38
CA LYS A 73 -20.46 1.29 6.05
C LYS A 73 -21.76 2.09 5.91
N ASP A 74 -22.55 2.20 7.00
CA ASP A 74 -23.82 2.93 7.01
C ASP A 74 -23.63 4.42 7.35
N ASN A 75 -22.46 4.82 7.85
CA ASN A 75 -22.08 6.20 8.17
C ASN A 75 -20.57 6.40 8.05
N PRO A 76 -20.02 6.46 6.84
CA PRO A 76 -18.57 6.57 6.60
C PRO A 76 -17.99 7.83 7.26
N GLN A 77 -16.82 7.64 7.92
CA GLN A 77 -16.11 8.70 8.61
C GLN A 77 -14.89 9.19 7.82
N ALA A 78 -14.58 8.55 6.70
CA ALA A 78 -13.52 8.96 5.79
C ALA A 78 -13.98 8.89 4.34
N ASP A 79 -13.26 9.58 3.48
CA ASP A 79 -13.56 9.71 2.05
C ASP A 79 -12.69 8.78 1.21
N PHE A 80 -11.47 8.49 1.67
CA PHE A 80 -10.47 7.79 0.89
C PHE A 80 -9.68 6.80 1.72
N TRP A 81 -9.26 5.70 1.11
CA TRP A 81 -8.34 4.73 1.67
C TRP A 81 -7.08 4.66 0.82
N TYR A 82 -5.92 5.04 1.40
CA TYR A 82 -4.64 5.10 0.74
C TYR A 82 -3.62 4.13 1.33
N GLY A 83 -3.12 3.23 0.49
CA GLY A 83 -2.05 2.30 0.83
C GLY A 83 -2.53 1.00 1.46
N GLY A 84 -1.57 0.20 1.93
CA GLY A 84 -1.78 -1.18 2.31
C GLY A 84 -1.76 -2.13 1.12
N THR A 85 -1.86 -3.44 1.37
CA THR A 85 -1.95 -4.43 0.29
C THR A 85 -3.31 -4.37 -0.40
N ILE A 86 -3.33 -4.64 -1.70
CA ILE A 86 -4.50 -4.39 -2.55
C ILE A 86 -5.64 -5.39 -2.34
N GLU A 87 -5.36 -6.58 -1.81
CA GLU A 87 -6.35 -7.65 -1.64
C GLU A 87 -7.53 -7.22 -0.74
N PRO A 88 -7.33 -6.59 0.43
CA PRO A 88 -8.44 -6.06 1.22
C PRO A 88 -9.23 -4.94 0.51
N HIS A 89 -8.62 -4.17 -0.39
CA HIS A 89 -9.34 -3.21 -1.22
C HIS A 89 -10.28 -3.93 -2.20
N PHE A 90 -9.83 -5.02 -2.83
CA PHE A 90 -10.71 -5.81 -3.71
C PHE A 90 -11.86 -6.44 -2.94
N GLN A 91 -11.60 -6.97 -1.73
CA GLN A 91 -12.64 -7.48 -0.84
C GLN A 91 -13.64 -6.37 -0.46
N ALA A 92 -13.17 -5.17 -0.17
CA ALA A 92 -14.04 -4.03 0.11
C ALA A 92 -14.91 -3.66 -1.10
N GLY A 93 -14.36 -3.72 -2.32
CA GLY A 93 -15.11 -3.53 -3.56
C GLY A 93 -16.23 -4.58 -3.73
N GLU A 94 -15.94 -5.85 -3.51
CA GLU A 94 -16.92 -6.95 -3.57
C GLU A 94 -18.02 -6.82 -2.49
N LEU A 95 -17.69 -6.24 -1.35
CA LEU A 95 -18.65 -5.93 -0.27
C LEU A 95 -19.49 -4.67 -0.53
N GLY A 96 -19.24 -3.94 -1.62
CA GLY A 96 -19.91 -2.68 -1.92
C GLY A 96 -19.52 -1.52 -0.99
N LEU A 97 -18.33 -1.60 -0.37
CA LEU A 97 -17.80 -0.58 0.56
C LEU A 97 -17.02 0.52 -0.14
N LEU A 98 -16.79 0.40 -1.45
CA LEU A 98 -16.03 1.37 -2.25
C LEU A 98 -16.90 2.05 -3.30
N GLU A 99 -16.57 3.30 -3.61
CA GLU A 99 -17.18 4.07 -4.69
C GLU A 99 -16.46 3.78 -6.00
N ALA A 100 -17.23 3.64 -7.08
CA ALA A 100 -16.66 3.42 -8.40
C ALA A 100 -16.06 4.71 -8.97
N TYR A 101 -14.78 4.67 -9.27
CA TYR A 101 -14.07 5.74 -9.97
C TYR A 101 -12.86 5.21 -10.72
N ARG A 102 -12.88 5.29 -12.02
CA ARG A 102 -11.72 4.97 -12.86
C ARG A 102 -10.92 6.22 -13.13
N SER A 103 -9.81 6.38 -12.40
CA SER A 103 -8.91 7.52 -12.60
C SER A 103 -8.33 7.53 -14.01
N PRO A 104 -8.28 8.70 -14.70
CA PRO A 104 -7.55 8.84 -15.97
C PRO A 104 -6.06 8.49 -15.82
N LYS A 105 -5.48 8.62 -14.61
CA LYS A 105 -4.10 8.23 -14.31
C LYS A 105 -3.84 6.72 -14.39
N GLN A 106 -4.87 5.89 -14.40
CA GLN A 106 -4.70 4.45 -14.67
C GLN A 106 -4.15 4.17 -16.08
N ALA A 107 -4.28 5.08 -17.03
CA ALA A 107 -3.66 4.96 -18.34
C ALA A 107 -2.11 4.97 -18.27
N GLU A 108 -1.55 5.64 -17.25
CA GLU A 108 -0.12 5.77 -17.01
C GLU A 108 0.49 4.59 -16.21
N ILE A 109 -0.32 3.60 -15.80
CA ILE A 109 0.18 2.44 -15.04
C ILE A 109 1.11 1.55 -15.87
N LEU A 110 2.07 0.91 -15.21
CA LEU A 110 2.98 -0.06 -15.84
C LEU A 110 2.20 -1.15 -16.61
N PRO A 111 2.66 -1.54 -17.81
CA PRO A 111 1.93 -2.43 -18.70
C PRO A 111 1.49 -3.76 -18.06
N GLN A 112 2.32 -4.33 -17.19
CA GLN A 112 2.03 -5.61 -16.52
C GLN A 112 0.82 -5.56 -15.57
N PHE A 113 0.42 -4.38 -15.10
CA PHE A 113 -0.74 -4.21 -14.21
C PHE A 113 -2.03 -3.79 -14.95
N LYS A 114 -1.94 -3.46 -16.24
CA LYS A 114 -3.13 -3.08 -17.04
C LYS A 114 -4.22 -4.15 -17.09
N PRO A 115 -3.90 -5.46 -17.26
CA PRO A 115 -4.94 -6.51 -17.23
C PRO A 115 -5.68 -6.58 -15.89
N LEU A 116 -4.97 -6.44 -14.77
CA LEU A 116 -5.59 -6.39 -13.43
C LEU A 116 -6.50 -5.16 -13.28
N MET A 117 -6.04 -4.01 -13.73
CA MET A 117 -6.85 -2.77 -13.68
C MET A 117 -8.05 -2.80 -14.65
N ALA A 118 -7.97 -3.54 -15.75
CA ALA A 118 -9.13 -3.75 -16.61
C ALA A 118 -10.27 -4.51 -15.88
N GLN A 119 -9.92 -5.43 -14.98
CA GLN A 119 -10.88 -6.25 -14.22
C GLN A 119 -11.35 -5.60 -12.91
N LYS A 120 -10.45 -4.94 -12.18
CA LYS A 120 -10.68 -4.48 -10.79
C LYS A 120 -10.57 -2.96 -10.62
N GLY A 121 -10.13 -2.23 -11.66
CA GLY A 121 -9.79 -0.81 -11.58
C GLY A 121 -10.96 0.15 -11.42
N ASP A 122 -12.20 -0.33 -11.39
CA ASP A 122 -13.36 0.54 -11.14
C ASP A 122 -13.44 0.99 -9.67
N PHE A 123 -12.99 0.15 -8.74
CA PHE A 123 -13.07 0.43 -7.30
C PHE A 123 -11.71 0.67 -6.64
N THR A 124 -10.63 0.25 -7.29
CA THR A 124 -9.29 0.30 -6.69
C THR A 124 -8.24 0.56 -7.76
N SER A 125 -7.30 1.44 -7.46
CA SER A 125 -6.12 1.68 -8.29
C SER A 125 -4.86 1.19 -7.60
N VAL A 126 -3.84 0.79 -8.38
CA VAL A 126 -2.53 0.38 -7.87
C VAL A 126 -1.64 1.61 -7.73
N ALA A 127 -1.17 1.89 -6.51
CA ALA A 127 -0.36 3.06 -6.21
C ALA A 127 1.15 2.76 -6.15
N TYR A 128 1.54 1.55 -5.74
CA TYR A 128 2.95 1.13 -5.65
C TYR A 128 3.07 -0.39 -5.64
N MET A 129 4.30 -0.90 -5.82
CA MET A 129 4.64 -2.31 -5.72
C MET A 129 5.63 -2.54 -4.58
N LEU A 130 5.48 -3.66 -3.87
CA LEU A 130 6.32 -4.12 -2.77
C LEU A 130 6.83 -5.52 -3.07
N VAL A 131 8.12 -5.76 -2.88
CA VAL A 131 8.73 -7.09 -3.08
C VAL A 131 8.85 -7.80 -1.75
N LEU A 132 8.45 -9.06 -1.69
CA LEU A 132 8.56 -9.92 -0.52
C LEU A 132 9.98 -10.50 -0.42
N GLY A 133 10.51 -10.57 0.79
CA GLY A 133 11.81 -11.16 1.07
C GLY A 133 12.10 -11.21 2.57
N PHE A 134 13.37 -11.38 2.91
CA PHE A 134 13.82 -11.45 4.30
C PHE A 134 14.56 -10.19 4.68
N GLY A 135 14.34 -9.72 5.90
CA GLY A 135 15.22 -8.80 6.60
C GLY A 135 16.07 -9.61 7.58
N VAL A 136 17.37 -9.31 7.65
CA VAL A 136 18.28 -9.96 8.58
C VAL A 136 19.05 -8.92 9.38
N ASN A 137 19.19 -9.13 10.69
CA ASN A 137 20.11 -8.33 11.51
C ASN A 137 21.49 -8.98 11.50
N THR A 138 22.44 -8.33 10.83
CA THR A 138 23.79 -8.87 10.61
C THR A 138 24.60 -9.02 11.89
N GLN A 139 24.43 -8.12 12.85
CA GLN A 139 25.10 -8.20 14.15
C GLN A 139 24.54 -9.35 14.99
N LYS A 140 23.22 -9.50 15.02
CA LYS A 140 22.58 -10.60 15.75
C LYS A 140 22.94 -11.97 15.14
N LEU A 141 22.92 -12.09 13.81
CA LEU A 141 23.37 -13.32 13.13
C LEU A 141 24.83 -13.64 13.46
N ALA A 142 25.74 -12.65 13.45
CA ALA A 142 27.14 -12.86 13.81
C ALA A 142 27.29 -13.30 15.27
N GLN A 143 26.55 -12.71 16.22
CA GLN A 143 26.55 -13.10 17.64
C GLN A 143 26.11 -14.56 17.85
N LEU A 144 25.15 -15.02 17.03
CA LEU A 144 24.63 -16.39 17.06
C LEU A 144 25.48 -17.38 16.24
N GLY A 145 26.43 -16.89 15.47
CA GLY A 145 27.21 -17.72 14.53
C GLY A 145 26.37 -18.26 13.38
N LEU A 146 25.27 -17.59 13.01
CA LEU A 146 24.34 -18.04 11.99
C LEU A 146 24.57 -17.34 10.65
N PRO A 147 24.48 -18.06 9.51
CA PRO A 147 24.45 -17.43 8.19
C PRO A 147 23.13 -16.68 7.97
N ALA A 148 23.08 -15.77 6.99
CA ALA A 148 21.83 -15.22 6.51
C ALA A 148 21.07 -16.30 5.69
N PRO A 149 19.76 -16.52 5.94
CA PRO A 149 18.96 -17.46 5.16
C PRO A 149 18.86 -16.99 3.70
N GLN A 150 18.99 -17.93 2.76
CA GLN A 150 18.97 -17.65 1.31
C GLN A 150 17.72 -18.21 0.63
N THR A 151 17.06 -19.18 1.25
CA THR A 151 15.88 -19.86 0.71
C THR A 151 14.74 -19.86 1.74
N TRP A 152 13.53 -20.12 1.30
CA TRP A 152 12.40 -20.34 2.21
C TRP A 152 12.66 -21.50 3.17
N GLU A 153 13.28 -22.58 2.68
CA GLU A 153 13.60 -23.78 3.45
C GLU A 153 14.64 -23.48 4.55
N ASP A 154 15.56 -22.54 4.34
CA ASP A 154 16.53 -22.16 5.37
C ASP A 154 15.86 -21.67 6.66
N LEU A 155 14.69 -21.00 6.55
CA LEU A 155 13.94 -20.52 7.71
C LEU A 155 13.40 -21.65 8.61
N LEU A 156 13.37 -22.89 8.10
CA LEU A 156 12.94 -24.07 8.88
C LEU A 156 14.06 -24.73 9.67
N LYS A 157 15.31 -24.30 9.47
CA LYS A 157 16.46 -24.88 10.17
C LYS A 157 16.34 -24.62 11.67
N PRO A 158 16.63 -25.62 12.54
CA PRO A 158 16.42 -25.51 13.98
C PRO A 158 17.30 -24.43 14.65
N GLU A 159 18.43 -24.03 14.02
CA GLU A 159 19.29 -22.96 14.51
C GLU A 159 18.62 -21.58 14.52
N TYR A 160 17.54 -21.36 13.73
CA TYR A 160 16.76 -20.13 13.78
C TYR A 160 15.60 -20.16 14.80
N LYS A 161 15.52 -21.19 15.63
CA LYS A 161 14.44 -21.31 16.60
C LYS A 161 14.40 -20.13 17.57
N GLY A 162 13.26 -19.43 17.57
CA GLY A 162 13.07 -18.23 18.41
C GLY A 162 13.70 -16.95 17.85
N GLU A 163 14.32 -17.01 16.68
CA GLU A 163 15.01 -15.89 16.06
C GLU A 163 14.28 -15.26 14.87
N ILE A 164 13.06 -15.74 14.58
CA ILE A 164 12.23 -15.22 13.49
C ILE A 164 11.04 -14.46 14.05
N GLN A 165 10.78 -13.25 13.54
CA GLN A 165 9.53 -12.51 13.78
C GLN A 165 8.74 -12.32 12.48
N LEU A 166 7.42 -12.46 12.58
CA LEU A 166 6.48 -12.26 11.49
C LEU A 166 5.41 -11.24 11.89
N PRO A 167 4.82 -10.54 10.90
CA PRO A 167 3.63 -9.73 11.16
C PRO A 167 2.43 -10.62 11.55
N ASP A 168 1.58 -10.11 12.44
CA ASP A 168 0.34 -10.80 12.83
C ASP A 168 -0.67 -10.77 11.67
N PRO A 169 -1.13 -11.92 11.16
CA PRO A 169 -2.06 -11.97 10.03
C PRO A 169 -3.43 -11.35 10.31
N ARG A 170 -3.80 -11.21 11.58
CA ARG A 170 -5.07 -10.59 11.99
C ARG A 170 -5.08 -9.07 11.79
N ALA A 171 -3.90 -8.47 11.64
CA ALA A 171 -3.74 -7.01 11.55
C ALA A 171 -2.88 -6.57 10.36
N SER A 172 -2.29 -7.51 9.62
CA SER A 172 -1.30 -7.23 8.57
C SER A 172 -1.55 -8.00 7.29
N GLY A 173 -1.72 -7.29 6.19
CA GLY A 173 -1.74 -7.87 4.85
C GLY A 173 -0.43 -8.54 4.42
N THR A 174 0.71 -8.21 5.06
CA THR A 174 2.02 -8.82 4.74
C THR A 174 2.00 -10.34 4.93
N THR A 175 1.47 -10.83 6.05
CA THR A 175 1.39 -12.27 6.28
C THR A 175 0.40 -12.95 5.34
N TYR A 176 -0.66 -12.26 4.95
CA TYR A 176 -1.54 -12.75 3.89
C TYR A 176 -0.80 -12.90 2.55
N THR A 177 0.00 -11.90 2.16
CA THR A 177 0.86 -11.99 0.97
C THR A 177 1.87 -13.14 1.06
N ILE A 178 2.47 -13.39 2.26
CA ILE A 178 3.36 -14.54 2.48
C ILE A 178 2.60 -15.85 2.21
N MET A 179 1.42 -16.04 2.81
CA MET A 179 0.59 -17.24 2.59
C MET A 179 0.25 -17.42 1.12
N ALA A 180 -0.27 -16.38 0.47
CA ALA A 180 -0.65 -16.43 -0.93
C ALA A 180 0.54 -16.74 -1.85
N THR A 181 1.73 -16.19 -1.56
CA THR A 181 2.96 -16.50 -2.27
C THR A 181 3.33 -17.97 -2.16
N LEU A 182 3.38 -18.49 -0.94
CA LEU A 182 3.76 -19.89 -0.69
C LEU A 182 2.75 -20.88 -1.30
N ILE A 183 1.45 -20.55 -1.27
CA ILE A 183 0.41 -21.36 -1.91
C ILE A 183 0.62 -21.41 -3.44
N GLN A 184 0.99 -20.30 -4.05
CA GLN A 184 1.24 -20.24 -5.49
C GLN A 184 2.56 -20.90 -5.89
N LEU A 185 3.55 -20.92 -4.99
CA LEU A 185 4.81 -21.62 -5.21
C LEU A 185 4.65 -23.15 -5.13
N TRP A 186 3.89 -23.65 -4.16
CA TRP A 186 3.96 -25.08 -3.77
C TRP A 186 2.60 -25.79 -3.70
N GLY A 187 1.50 -25.08 -3.88
CA GLY A 187 0.17 -25.58 -3.57
C GLY A 187 -0.18 -25.41 -2.09
N GLU A 188 -1.47 -25.41 -1.78
CA GLU A 188 -1.98 -25.05 -0.44
C GLU A 188 -1.52 -26.00 0.66
N GLU A 189 -1.57 -27.30 0.43
CA GLU A 189 -1.19 -28.30 1.44
C GLU A 189 0.27 -28.12 1.87
N LYS A 190 1.19 -28.09 0.90
CA LYS A 190 2.63 -27.93 1.17
C LYS A 190 2.93 -26.56 1.79
N ALA A 191 2.24 -25.50 1.38
CA ALA A 191 2.42 -24.17 1.95
C ALA A 191 2.01 -24.13 3.43
N PHE A 192 0.90 -24.73 3.80
CA PHE A 192 0.47 -24.79 5.20
C PHE A 192 1.33 -25.72 6.06
N ASP A 193 1.83 -26.82 5.51
CA ASP A 193 2.82 -27.66 6.20
C ASP A 193 4.12 -26.92 6.47
N TYR A 194 4.57 -26.12 5.49
CA TYR A 194 5.72 -25.23 5.65
C TYR A 194 5.46 -24.19 6.77
N LEU A 195 4.32 -23.50 6.73
CA LEU A 195 3.97 -22.47 7.72
C LEU A 195 3.86 -23.03 9.14
N LYS A 196 3.36 -24.28 9.31
CA LYS A 196 3.37 -24.98 10.61
C LYS A 196 4.79 -25.19 11.14
N LYS A 197 5.70 -25.65 10.28
CA LYS A 197 7.12 -25.85 10.64
C LYS A 197 7.80 -24.50 10.92
N LEU A 198 7.57 -23.47 10.09
CA LEU A 198 8.10 -22.14 10.30
C LEU A 198 7.67 -21.57 11.65
N ASN A 199 6.43 -21.81 12.07
CA ASN A 199 5.91 -21.36 13.36
C ASN A 199 6.70 -21.88 14.56
N GLU A 200 7.38 -23.03 14.44
CA GLU A 200 8.26 -23.55 15.50
C GLU A 200 9.50 -22.67 15.73
N ASN A 201 9.94 -21.94 14.68
CA ASN A 201 11.07 -21.03 14.72
C ASN A 201 10.66 -19.58 15.01
N VAL A 202 9.36 -19.25 14.89
CA VAL A 202 8.85 -17.91 15.17
C VAL A 202 8.83 -17.65 16.67
N SER A 203 9.51 -16.58 17.11
CA SER A 203 9.48 -16.12 18.49
C SER A 203 8.19 -15.39 18.81
N GLN A 204 7.70 -14.58 17.87
CA GLN A 204 6.56 -13.70 18.11
C GLN A 204 5.90 -13.24 16.80
N TYR A 205 4.58 -13.08 16.85
CA TYR A 205 3.80 -12.34 15.85
C TYR A 205 3.49 -10.94 16.37
N VAL A 206 3.92 -9.92 15.65
CA VAL A 206 3.81 -8.52 16.08
C VAL A 206 3.12 -7.65 15.02
N LYS A 207 2.77 -6.42 15.36
CA LYS A 207 2.24 -5.47 14.35
C LYS A 207 3.32 -5.20 13.29
N SER A 208 2.93 -5.03 12.02
CA SER A 208 3.86 -4.86 10.89
C SER A 208 4.91 -3.78 11.12
N ASN A 209 4.53 -2.63 11.70
CA ASN A 209 5.44 -1.54 11.98
C ASN A 209 6.46 -1.85 13.09
N LEU A 210 6.21 -2.85 13.93
CA LEU A 210 7.13 -3.28 14.98
C LEU A 210 8.15 -4.30 14.48
N VAL A 211 7.79 -5.12 13.47
CA VAL A 211 8.69 -6.16 12.93
C VAL A 211 10.03 -5.58 12.51
N THR A 212 10.01 -4.52 11.72
CA THR A 212 11.23 -3.88 11.22
C THR A 212 12.01 -3.20 12.33
N ALA A 213 11.33 -2.53 13.26
CA ALA A 213 11.96 -1.88 14.41
C ALA A 213 12.62 -2.90 15.35
N ASN A 214 11.96 -4.03 15.61
CA ASN A 214 12.51 -5.13 16.44
C ASN A 214 13.74 -5.75 15.78
N LEU A 215 13.67 -6.00 14.46
CA LEU A 215 14.82 -6.47 13.69
C LEU A 215 15.99 -5.51 13.79
N SER A 216 15.75 -4.20 13.64
CA SER A 216 16.79 -3.16 13.71
C SER A 216 17.50 -3.14 15.08
N ARG A 217 16.77 -3.42 16.16
CA ARG A 217 17.32 -3.50 17.53
C ARG A 217 17.92 -4.85 17.90
N GLY A 218 17.85 -5.84 17.01
CA GLY A 218 18.35 -7.20 17.27
C GLY A 218 17.46 -8.03 18.20
N GLU A 219 16.18 -7.70 18.34
CA GLU A 219 15.20 -8.50 19.08
C GLU A 219 14.83 -9.78 18.33
N SER A 220 15.09 -9.83 17.03
CA SER A 220 15.10 -11.02 16.19
C SER A 220 16.29 -10.99 15.24
N ALA A 221 16.74 -12.14 14.78
CA ALA A 221 17.80 -12.23 13.77
C ALA A 221 17.25 -12.12 12.34
N VAL A 222 16.01 -12.58 12.14
CA VAL A 222 15.37 -12.65 10.82
C VAL A 222 13.91 -12.21 10.91
N SER A 223 13.43 -11.58 9.87
CA SER A 223 11.99 -11.38 9.65
C SER A 223 11.63 -11.56 8.18
N VAL A 224 10.38 -11.92 7.91
CA VAL A 224 9.84 -12.01 6.54
C VAL A 224 8.86 -10.86 6.32
N GLY A 225 9.05 -10.13 5.23
CA GLY A 225 8.20 -8.98 4.92
C GLY A 225 8.62 -8.29 3.63
N PHE A 226 8.25 -7.03 3.49
CA PHE A 226 8.58 -6.27 2.29
C PHE A 226 9.94 -5.61 2.39
N VAL A 227 10.81 -5.92 1.42
CA VAL A 227 12.24 -5.56 1.43
C VAL A 227 12.52 -4.06 1.47
N HIS A 228 11.61 -3.23 0.96
CA HIS A 228 11.77 -1.78 1.01
C HIS A 228 11.91 -1.23 2.45
N ALA A 229 11.21 -1.86 3.41
CA ALA A 229 11.27 -1.45 4.81
C ALA A 229 12.66 -1.76 5.43
N TYR A 230 13.23 -2.90 5.10
CA TYR A 230 14.58 -3.27 5.55
C TYR A 230 15.65 -2.39 4.93
N ALA A 231 15.54 -2.10 3.62
CA ALA A 231 16.42 -1.16 2.95
C ALA A 231 16.38 0.24 3.59
N THR A 232 15.20 0.70 4.00
CA THR A 232 15.04 1.97 4.72
C THR A 232 15.78 1.98 6.06
N GLU A 233 15.70 0.91 6.85
CA GLU A 233 16.40 0.82 8.14
C GLU A 233 17.93 0.72 7.96
N LYS A 234 18.39 0.00 6.94
CA LYS A 234 19.81 -0.02 6.56
C LYS A 234 20.35 1.39 6.28
N GLU A 235 19.62 2.18 5.52
CA GLU A 235 20.01 3.56 5.20
C GLU A 235 20.02 4.49 6.42
N LYS A 236 19.24 4.17 7.45
CA LYS A 236 19.29 4.87 8.75
C LYS A 236 20.45 4.41 9.64
N GLY A 237 21.27 3.46 9.16
CA GLY A 237 22.44 2.94 9.89
C GLY A 237 22.15 1.73 10.77
N ALA A 238 20.96 1.13 10.69
CA ALA A 238 20.69 -0.11 11.40
C ALA A 238 21.49 -1.28 10.77
N PRO A 239 21.94 -2.27 11.57
CA PRO A 239 22.67 -3.44 11.08
C PRO A 239 21.73 -4.43 10.39
N VAL A 240 20.97 -3.95 9.42
CA VAL A 240 19.95 -4.70 8.70
C VAL A 240 20.33 -4.86 7.24
N GLU A 241 20.22 -6.07 6.72
CA GLU A 241 20.37 -6.38 5.31
C GLU A 241 19.09 -7.00 4.74
N THR A 242 18.94 -6.84 3.44
CA THR A 242 17.84 -7.41 2.68
C THR A 242 18.29 -8.66 1.96
N VAL A 243 17.53 -9.74 2.05
CA VAL A 243 17.74 -10.97 1.30
C VAL A 243 16.51 -11.25 0.44
N ILE A 244 16.72 -11.40 -0.85
CA ILE A 244 15.70 -11.93 -1.76
C ILE A 244 15.86 -13.46 -1.78
N PRO A 245 14.81 -14.23 -1.48
CA PRO A 245 14.90 -15.69 -1.54
C PRO A 245 15.33 -16.18 -2.93
N GLN A 246 16.22 -17.16 -2.97
CA GLN A 246 16.60 -17.79 -4.21
C GLN A 246 15.40 -18.47 -4.89
N GLY A 247 15.32 -18.38 -6.21
CA GLY A 247 14.16 -18.80 -6.99
C GLY A 247 13.07 -17.72 -7.01
N LYS A 248 11.82 -18.17 -7.00
CA LYS A 248 10.69 -17.23 -7.09
C LYS A 248 10.32 -16.64 -5.74
N THR A 249 10.00 -15.35 -5.76
CA THR A 249 9.41 -14.65 -4.61
C THR A 249 8.06 -14.02 -4.96
N GLY A 250 7.34 -13.56 -3.93
CA GLY A 250 6.09 -12.85 -4.08
C GLY A 250 6.27 -11.34 -4.13
N TYR A 251 5.18 -10.68 -4.42
CA TYR A 251 5.07 -9.24 -4.34
C TYR A 251 3.66 -8.84 -3.93
N ALA A 252 3.50 -7.64 -3.44
CA ALA A 252 2.19 -7.03 -3.21
C ALA A 252 2.07 -5.73 -3.99
N LEU A 253 0.83 -5.34 -4.22
CA LEU A 253 0.49 -4.04 -4.78
C LEU A 253 -0.16 -3.19 -3.68
N GLY A 254 0.14 -1.91 -3.65
CA GLY A 254 -0.51 -0.96 -2.75
C GLY A 254 -1.79 -0.44 -3.37
N GLY A 255 -2.89 -0.46 -2.61
CA GLY A 255 -4.19 -0.02 -3.07
C GLY A 255 -4.44 1.47 -2.83
N ALA A 256 -5.33 2.04 -3.65
CA ALA A 256 -5.92 3.36 -3.46
C ALA A 256 -7.39 3.28 -3.86
N SER A 257 -8.31 3.67 -2.96
CA SER A 257 -9.76 3.49 -3.15
C SER A 257 -10.56 4.64 -2.55
N ILE A 258 -11.67 4.99 -3.17
CA ILE A 258 -12.65 5.93 -2.62
C ILE A 258 -13.66 5.13 -1.78
N ILE A 259 -13.94 5.57 -0.57
CA ILE A 259 -14.88 4.91 0.33
C ILE A 259 -16.32 5.21 -0.13
N LYS A 260 -17.18 4.19 -0.15
CA LYS A 260 -18.60 4.34 -0.52
C LYS A 260 -19.31 5.29 0.44
N GLY A 261 -20.02 6.27 -0.13
CA GLY A 261 -20.70 7.29 0.66
C GLY A 261 -19.75 8.38 1.19
N ALA A 262 -18.55 8.51 0.62
CA ALA A 262 -17.63 9.62 0.87
C ALA A 262 -18.37 10.96 0.82
N ARG A 263 -18.22 11.75 1.89
CA ARG A 263 -18.90 13.05 2.00
C ARG A 263 -18.29 14.11 1.07
N ASN A 264 -17.02 13.92 0.72
CA ASN A 264 -16.24 14.81 -0.11
C ASN A 264 -15.78 14.10 -1.40
N LEU A 265 -16.73 13.53 -2.15
CA LEU A 265 -16.48 12.65 -3.28
C LEU A 265 -15.58 13.29 -4.36
N ASP A 266 -15.79 14.55 -4.69
CA ASP A 266 -15.00 15.21 -5.74
C ASP A 266 -13.55 15.42 -5.29
N ASN A 267 -13.31 15.78 -4.02
CA ASN A 267 -11.97 15.84 -3.44
C ASN A 267 -11.32 14.45 -3.36
N ALA A 268 -12.10 13.41 -3.08
CA ALA A 268 -11.61 12.03 -3.08
C ALA A 268 -11.18 11.57 -4.48
N LYS A 269 -11.89 11.96 -5.55
CA LYS A 269 -11.49 11.71 -6.95
C LYS A 269 -10.20 12.46 -7.30
N LEU A 270 -10.11 13.74 -6.94
CA LEU A 270 -8.87 14.52 -7.11
C LEU A 270 -7.70 13.90 -6.36
N PHE A 271 -7.94 13.41 -5.14
CA PHE A 271 -6.91 12.76 -4.35
C PHE A 271 -6.47 11.42 -4.98
N MET A 272 -7.40 10.65 -5.59
CA MET A 272 -7.04 9.46 -6.38
C MET A 272 -6.08 9.83 -7.52
N ASP A 273 -6.41 10.84 -8.30
CA ASP A 273 -5.56 11.28 -9.42
C ASP A 273 -4.21 11.80 -8.93
N PHE A 274 -4.19 12.48 -7.78
CA PHE A 274 -2.98 13.00 -7.15
C PHE A 274 -2.06 11.87 -6.67
N VAL A 275 -2.54 10.87 -5.93
CA VAL A 275 -1.70 9.79 -5.41
C VAL A 275 -1.18 8.85 -6.51
N LEU A 276 -1.82 8.82 -7.67
CA LEU A 276 -1.38 8.07 -8.84
C LEU A 276 -0.41 8.86 -9.73
N SER A 277 -0.16 10.13 -9.45
CA SER A 277 0.76 10.95 -10.23
C SER A 277 2.21 10.52 -10.05
N LYS A 278 3.06 10.78 -11.06
CA LYS A 278 4.52 10.60 -10.99
C LYS A 278 5.10 11.26 -9.73
N GLU A 279 4.74 12.52 -9.49
CA GLU A 279 5.24 13.34 -8.38
C GLU A 279 5.04 12.65 -7.03
N VAL A 280 3.83 12.17 -6.76
CA VAL A 280 3.51 11.53 -5.47
C VAL A 280 4.10 10.14 -5.37
N GLN A 281 4.19 9.38 -6.47
CA GLN A 281 4.80 8.05 -6.44
C GLN A 281 6.33 8.08 -6.32
N GLU A 282 6.99 9.18 -6.64
CA GLU A 282 8.42 9.38 -6.40
C GLU A 282 8.73 9.95 -5.00
N MET A 283 7.80 10.64 -4.37
CA MET A 283 7.97 11.26 -3.05
C MET A 283 8.48 10.30 -1.97
N PRO A 284 8.02 9.04 -1.85
CA PRO A 284 8.48 8.12 -0.83
C PRO A 284 10.00 7.98 -0.79
N TRP A 285 10.64 7.80 -1.93
CA TRP A 285 12.09 7.62 -1.96
C TRP A 285 12.87 8.93 -2.01
N ARG A 286 12.32 9.98 -2.66
CA ARG A 286 13.00 11.27 -2.76
C ARG A 286 13.08 12.02 -1.43
N GLU A 287 12.01 11.93 -0.63
CA GLU A 287 11.89 12.74 0.59
C GLU A 287 12.02 11.92 1.88
N PHE A 288 11.72 10.63 1.85
CA PHE A 288 11.62 9.80 3.07
C PHE A 288 12.57 8.60 3.10
N GLY A 289 13.33 8.34 2.04
CA GLY A 289 14.14 7.12 1.95
C GLY A 289 13.31 5.84 2.06
N LEU A 290 12.07 5.87 1.54
CA LEU A 290 11.18 4.71 1.46
C LEU A 290 11.25 4.13 0.05
N TYR A 291 11.74 2.91 -0.07
CA TYR A 291 12.14 2.32 -1.35
C TYR A 291 11.09 1.41 -1.99
N GLN A 292 9.81 1.72 -1.81
CA GLN A 292 8.72 1.11 -2.58
C GLN A 292 8.82 1.46 -4.07
N ILE A 293 8.31 0.60 -4.93
CA ILE A 293 8.46 0.72 -6.38
C ILE A 293 7.23 1.44 -6.95
N PRO A 294 7.40 2.55 -7.66
CA PRO A 294 6.29 3.22 -8.36
C PRO A 294 5.63 2.31 -9.38
N THR A 295 4.32 2.46 -9.55
CA THR A 295 3.54 1.78 -10.60
C THR A 295 3.14 2.69 -11.76
N ASN A 296 3.32 4.00 -11.64
CA ASN A 296 3.21 4.93 -12.76
C ASN A 296 4.43 4.75 -13.67
N ALA A 297 4.19 4.49 -14.95
CA ALA A 297 5.25 4.20 -15.94
C ALA A 297 6.18 5.41 -16.21
N ASN A 298 5.75 6.62 -15.85
CA ASN A 298 6.54 7.83 -15.98
C ASN A 298 7.37 8.13 -14.73
N ALA A 299 7.12 7.44 -13.60
CA ALA A 299 7.83 7.66 -12.36
C ALA A 299 9.13 6.87 -12.30
N GLU A 300 10.13 7.43 -11.63
CA GLU A 300 11.44 6.80 -11.42
C GLU A 300 11.45 6.03 -10.10
N SER A 301 12.02 4.84 -10.12
CA SER A 301 12.35 4.10 -8.91
C SER A 301 13.66 4.61 -8.32
N SER A 302 13.80 4.50 -7.00
CA SER A 302 15.09 4.74 -6.35
C SER A 302 16.15 3.79 -6.87
N PRO A 303 17.41 4.23 -7.11
CA PRO A 303 18.51 3.31 -7.38
C PRO A 303 18.82 2.36 -6.22
N LYS A 304 18.30 2.63 -5.01
CA LYS A 304 18.40 1.77 -3.82
C LYS A 304 17.24 0.78 -3.69
N SER A 305 16.18 0.93 -4.50
CA SER A 305 15.11 -0.07 -4.60
C SER A 305 15.63 -1.31 -5.31
N VAL A 306 15.08 -2.47 -4.96
CA VAL A 306 15.31 -3.67 -5.78
C VAL A 306 14.76 -3.46 -7.19
N ASP A 307 15.51 -3.90 -8.19
CA ASP A 307 15.06 -3.84 -9.58
C ASP A 307 14.14 -5.03 -9.88
N PRO A 308 12.82 -4.82 -10.05
CA PRO A 308 11.90 -5.92 -10.25
C PRO A 308 12.16 -6.71 -11.54
N LYS A 309 12.86 -6.12 -12.51
CA LYS A 309 13.21 -6.80 -13.77
C LYS A 309 14.29 -7.89 -13.60
N LYS A 310 15.01 -7.86 -12.48
CA LYS A 310 16.05 -8.84 -12.13
C LYS A 310 15.55 -9.95 -11.21
N LEU A 311 14.27 -9.93 -10.86
CA LEU A 311 13.67 -10.88 -9.92
C LEU A 311 12.72 -11.82 -10.66
N ASP A 312 12.70 -13.07 -10.19
CA ASP A 312 11.72 -14.05 -10.63
C ASP A 312 10.54 -14.06 -9.65
N PHE A 313 9.37 -13.67 -10.13
CA PHE A 313 8.16 -13.58 -9.32
C PHE A 313 7.24 -14.77 -9.55
N VAL A 314 6.46 -15.10 -8.52
CA VAL A 314 5.26 -15.92 -8.72
C VAL A 314 4.30 -15.18 -9.65
N GLU A 315 3.57 -15.91 -10.47
CA GLU A 315 2.43 -15.36 -11.21
C GLU A 315 1.28 -15.14 -10.20
N PHE A 316 1.24 -13.94 -9.61
CA PHE A 316 0.35 -13.66 -8.48
C PHE A 316 -1.09 -13.46 -8.96
N ASP A 317 -1.97 -14.39 -8.59
CA ASP A 317 -3.41 -14.32 -8.90
C ASP A 317 -4.13 -13.36 -7.93
N PHE A 318 -4.04 -12.07 -8.19
CA PHE A 318 -4.71 -11.03 -7.41
C PHE A 318 -6.24 -11.14 -7.44
N VAL A 319 -6.83 -11.77 -8.46
CA VAL A 319 -8.29 -11.95 -8.54
C VAL A 319 -8.73 -12.99 -7.52
N LYS A 320 -8.08 -14.15 -7.50
CA LYS A 320 -8.37 -15.21 -6.55
C LYS A 320 -8.07 -14.78 -5.12
N PHE A 321 -6.84 -14.37 -4.85
CA PHE A 321 -6.39 -14.03 -3.49
C PHE A 321 -6.94 -12.70 -2.98
N GLY A 322 -7.39 -11.83 -3.87
CA GLY A 322 -8.13 -10.61 -3.53
C GLY A 322 -9.63 -10.81 -3.35
N SER A 323 -10.16 -12.02 -3.53
CA SER A 323 -11.59 -12.26 -3.29
C SER A 323 -11.89 -12.37 -1.78
N LYS A 324 -13.07 -11.89 -1.40
CA LYS A 324 -13.54 -11.91 0.00
C LYS A 324 -13.56 -13.31 0.59
N ASP A 325 -14.08 -14.27 -0.17
CA ASP A 325 -14.25 -15.63 0.34
C ASP A 325 -12.91 -16.33 0.53
N GLU A 326 -11.97 -16.16 -0.40
CA GLU A 326 -10.63 -16.71 -0.28
C GLU A 326 -9.83 -16.05 0.86
N GLY A 327 -9.89 -14.72 0.98
CA GLY A 327 -9.26 -14.00 2.07
C GLY A 327 -9.70 -14.50 3.43
N LYS A 328 -11.02 -14.56 3.65
CA LYS A 328 -11.61 -15.08 4.89
C LYS A 328 -11.23 -16.55 5.14
N ARG A 329 -11.28 -17.38 4.11
CA ARG A 329 -10.97 -18.82 4.20
C ARG A 329 -9.54 -19.04 4.63
N LEU A 330 -8.58 -18.38 4.00
CA LEU A 330 -7.16 -18.54 4.29
C LEU A 330 -6.77 -18.01 5.67
N ILE A 331 -7.29 -16.86 6.09
CA ILE A 331 -7.05 -16.36 7.45
C ILE A 331 -7.63 -17.31 8.50
N ASN A 332 -8.86 -17.81 8.32
CA ASN A 332 -9.46 -18.77 9.24
C ASN A 332 -8.66 -20.08 9.29
N LYS A 333 -8.21 -20.60 8.14
CA LYS A 333 -7.38 -21.78 8.07
C LYS A 333 -6.06 -21.57 8.82
N TRP A 334 -5.43 -20.40 8.61
CA TRP A 334 -4.19 -20.08 9.32
C TRP A 334 -4.39 -20.06 10.84
N LEU A 335 -5.47 -19.41 11.32
CA LEU A 335 -5.81 -19.38 12.75
C LEU A 335 -6.12 -20.76 13.35
N ALA A 336 -6.71 -21.66 12.55
CA ALA A 336 -7.03 -23.01 12.99
C ALA A 336 -5.79 -23.92 13.00
N ASP A 337 -4.95 -23.82 11.98
CA ASP A 337 -3.85 -24.77 11.75
C ASP A 337 -2.54 -24.34 12.43
N ILE A 338 -2.32 -23.04 12.57
CA ILE A 338 -1.10 -22.46 13.13
C ILE A 338 -1.45 -21.90 14.50
N LYS A 339 -1.18 -22.67 15.56
CA LYS A 339 -1.34 -22.18 16.92
C LYS A 339 -0.39 -21.01 17.11
N LEU A 340 -0.94 -19.84 17.28
CA LEU A 340 -0.18 -18.67 17.73
C LEU A 340 0.42 -19.05 19.09
N SER A 341 1.63 -19.56 19.07
CA SER A 341 2.38 -19.84 20.28
C SER A 341 2.78 -18.49 20.88
N LYS A 342 2.07 -18.11 21.92
CA LYS A 342 2.44 -17.15 22.98
C LYS A 342 2.01 -15.71 22.80
#